data_de7ee476ef285e0cd99a356b31efc488
#
_entry.id   de7ee476ef285e0cd99a356b31efc488
#
_cell.length_a   1.000
_cell.length_b   1.000
_cell.length_c   1.000
_cell.angle_alpha   90.00
_cell.angle_beta   90.00
_cell.angle_gamma   90.00
#
_symmetry.space_group_name_H-M   'P 1'
#
loop_
_entity.id
_entity.type
_entity.pdbx_description
1 polymer ?
#
loop_
_entity_poly.entity_id
_entity_poly.type
_entity_poly.pdbx_seq_one_letter_code
_entity_poly.pdbx_strand_id
1 'polypeptide(L)'
;MYSEMNKRLEMIRQLLSELEVEMNATAGSVGDRDFSALELPLIIQEIVDDLQPLLEPYDAAFYWFLFRHSIAKDGNPHYRISTRSLRRAVVKSAYSNIAEKPISLGKVQDTLRALETIGAIRKEGEPNREGTLYRVLMPDEIEACRKFRSERMASEPELFIDTTDIDYYNIRQNRIRVFERDGYLCRDCQKQLTRFTATLAHVTPVAEGGDNSLDNLVTVCLDCNSRKSKRAVGDFPAKQ
;
A
#
# COMPACT_ATOMS: atom_id res chain seq x y z
N MET A 1 33.01 -2.64 42.97
CA MET A 1 32.94 -3.72 41.98
C MET A 1 31.51 -4.17 41.68
N TYR A 2 30.69 -4.53 42.68
CA TYR A 2 29.27 -4.90 42.44
C TYR A 2 28.38 -3.81 41.81
N SER A 3 28.59 -2.53 42.18
CA SER A 3 27.79 -1.41 41.65
C SER A 3 28.02 -1.14 40.15
N GLU A 4 29.26 -1.38 39.70
CA GLU A 4 29.63 -1.15 38.29
C GLU A 4 29.14 -2.30 37.35
N MET A 5 29.13 -3.50 37.90
CA MET A 5 28.56 -4.66 37.21
C MET A 5 27.05 -4.56 37.03
N ASN A 6 26.33 -4.04 38.03
CA ASN A 6 24.89 -3.79 37.94
C ASN A 6 24.54 -2.72 36.91
N LYS A 7 25.31 -1.62 36.83
CA LYS A 7 25.12 -0.61 35.79
C LYS A 7 25.33 -1.14 34.39
N ARG A 8 26.33 -2.01 34.20
CA ARG A 8 26.55 -2.66 32.90
C ARG A 8 25.44 -3.65 32.53
N LEU A 9 24.89 -4.37 33.50
CA LEU A 9 23.73 -5.25 33.30
C LEU A 9 22.47 -4.49 32.95
N GLU A 10 22.23 -3.34 33.57
CA GLU A 10 21.09 -2.47 33.20
C GLU A 10 21.25 -1.89 31.81
N MET A 11 22.46 -1.45 31.45
CA MET A 11 22.72 -0.95 30.07
C MET A 11 22.52 -2.04 29.01
N ILE A 12 22.96 -3.27 29.29
CA ILE A 12 22.74 -4.42 28.39
C ILE A 12 21.25 -4.73 28.26
N ARG A 13 20.47 -4.68 29.35
CA ARG A 13 19.02 -4.88 29.31
C ARG A 13 18.32 -3.80 28.52
N GLN A 14 18.75 -2.56 28.65
CA GLN A 14 18.19 -1.44 27.89
C GLN A 14 18.49 -1.60 26.40
N LEU A 15 19.73 -1.93 26.01
CA LEU A 15 20.10 -2.18 24.61
C LEU A 15 19.37 -3.38 24.01
N LEU A 16 19.16 -4.44 24.80
CA LEU A 16 18.36 -5.59 24.36
C LEU A 16 16.89 -5.20 24.14
N SER A 17 16.32 -4.38 25.03
CA SER A 17 14.94 -3.88 24.86
C SER A 17 14.80 -2.97 23.65
N GLU A 18 15.78 -2.10 23.37
CA GLU A 18 15.81 -1.26 22.17
C GLU A 18 15.94 -2.11 20.90
N LEU A 19 16.79 -3.14 20.89
CA LEU A 19 16.91 -4.10 19.81
C LEU A 19 15.64 -4.94 19.62
N GLU A 20 14.96 -5.33 20.69
CA GLU A 20 13.67 -6.04 20.61
C GLU A 20 12.58 -5.15 20.02
N VAL A 21 12.56 -3.85 20.34
CA VAL A 21 11.64 -2.87 19.74
C VAL A 21 11.98 -2.66 18.26
N GLU A 22 13.26 -2.54 17.89
CA GLU A 22 13.69 -2.44 16.48
C GLU A 22 13.42 -3.74 15.70
N MET A 23 13.69 -4.88 16.30
CA MET A 23 13.36 -6.19 15.69
C MET A 23 11.86 -6.40 15.54
N ASN A 24 11.05 -5.99 16.51
CA ASN A 24 9.59 -6.04 16.39
C ASN A 24 9.04 -5.02 15.39
N ALA A 25 9.66 -3.86 15.27
CA ALA A 25 9.36 -2.87 14.23
C ALA A 25 9.75 -3.39 12.83
N THR A 26 10.84 -4.17 12.72
CA THR A 26 11.26 -4.84 11.48
C THR A 26 10.59 -6.19 11.26
N ALA A 27 10.28 -6.94 12.31
CA ALA A 27 9.55 -8.23 12.23
C ALA A 27 8.06 -8.06 11.88
N GLY A 28 7.50 -6.85 12.05
CA GLY A 28 6.20 -6.49 11.49
C GLY A 28 6.17 -6.50 9.96
N SER A 29 7.31 -6.70 9.28
CA SER A 29 7.42 -6.73 7.82
C SER A 29 7.65 -8.12 7.22
N VAL A 30 7.76 -9.16 8.02
CA VAL A 30 7.97 -10.55 7.53
C VAL A 30 6.78 -11.42 7.94
N GLY A 31 5.66 -11.20 7.31
CA GLY A 31 4.52 -12.06 7.56
C GLY A 31 3.33 -11.71 6.70
N ASP A 32 3.05 -12.59 5.82
CA ASP A 32 1.85 -12.72 5.01
C ASP A 32 1.52 -11.58 4.04
N ARG A 33 1.81 -11.92 2.81
CA ARG A 33 1.70 -11.17 1.55
C ARG A 33 0.30 -11.23 0.97
N ASP A 34 -0.71 -11.17 1.81
CA ASP A 34 -2.06 -11.37 1.31
C ASP A 34 -2.76 -10.03 1.15
N PHE A 35 -2.65 -9.46 -0.07
CA PHE A 35 -3.65 -8.52 -0.53
C PHE A 35 -5.02 -9.20 -0.50
N SER A 36 -6.02 -8.53 0.01
CA SER A 36 -7.39 -8.98 -0.19
C SER A 36 -7.67 -9.12 -1.68
N ALA A 37 -8.43 -10.13 -2.07
CA ALA A 37 -8.80 -10.35 -3.46
C ALA A 37 -9.44 -9.12 -4.13
N LEU A 38 -9.97 -8.19 -3.37
CA LEU A 38 -10.54 -6.92 -3.83
C LEU A 38 -9.54 -5.75 -3.83
N GLU A 39 -8.56 -5.75 -2.94
CA GLU A 39 -7.71 -4.57 -2.74
C GLU A 39 -6.75 -4.34 -3.91
N LEU A 40 -6.06 -5.38 -4.36
CA LEU A 40 -5.10 -5.26 -5.46
C LEU A 40 -5.76 -4.85 -6.80
N PRO A 41 -6.90 -5.43 -7.22
CA PRO A 41 -7.61 -4.96 -8.41
C PRO A 41 -8.02 -3.49 -8.33
N LEU A 42 -8.51 -3.02 -7.19
CA LEU A 42 -8.90 -1.62 -7.00
C LEU A 42 -7.70 -0.67 -7.08
N ILE A 43 -6.56 -1.08 -6.48
CA ILE A 43 -5.31 -0.33 -6.58
C ILE A 43 -4.84 -0.23 -8.03
N ILE A 44 -4.87 -1.34 -8.77
CA ILE A 44 -4.48 -1.37 -10.18
C ILE A 44 -5.40 -0.47 -11.00
N GLN A 45 -6.70 -0.53 -10.77
CA GLN A 45 -7.67 0.33 -11.44
C GLN A 45 -7.37 1.80 -11.19
N GLU A 46 -7.15 2.23 -9.95
CA GLU A 46 -6.79 3.61 -9.65
C GLU A 46 -5.49 4.06 -10.32
N ILE A 47 -4.47 3.19 -10.37
CA ILE A 47 -3.22 3.50 -11.07
C ILE A 47 -3.46 3.70 -12.56
N VAL A 48 -4.26 2.83 -13.18
CA VAL A 48 -4.58 2.89 -14.63
C VAL A 48 -5.44 4.11 -14.94
N ASP A 49 -6.44 4.40 -14.13
CA ASP A 49 -7.43 5.44 -14.41
C ASP A 49 -6.94 6.85 -14.06
N ASP A 50 -6.14 7.00 -12.99
CA ASP A 50 -5.83 8.31 -12.43
C ASP A 50 -4.35 8.70 -12.55
N LEU A 51 -3.41 7.73 -12.52
CA LEU A 51 -1.99 8.03 -12.58
C LEU A 51 -1.41 7.81 -13.98
N GLN A 52 -1.70 6.68 -14.62
CA GLN A 52 -1.12 6.33 -15.90
C GLN A 52 -1.37 7.37 -17.02
N PRO A 53 -2.53 8.05 -17.10
CA PRO A 53 -2.76 9.12 -18.07
C PRO A 53 -1.84 10.33 -17.89
N LEU A 54 -1.25 10.51 -16.72
CA LEU A 54 -0.34 11.61 -16.38
C LEU A 54 1.13 11.25 -16.62
N LEU A 55 1.43 10.03 -17.02
CA LEU A 55 2.80 9.51 -17.16
C LEU A 55 3.19 9.28 -18.62
N GLU A 56 4.42 9.65 -18.95
CA GLU A 56 5.05 9.22 -20.18
C GLU A 56 5.31 7.69 -20.14
N PRO A 57 5.43 7.00 -21.31
CA PRO A 57 5.57 5.54 -21.34
C PRO A 57 6.75 4.99 -20.49
N TYR A 58 7.87 5.71 -20.44
CA TYR A 58 9.00 5.28 -19.60
C TYR A 58 8.72 5.51 -18.12
N ASP A 59 8.04 6.59 -17.76
CA ASP A 59 7.69 6.93 -16.39
C ASP A 59 6.70 5.90 -15.85
N ALA A 60 5.71 5.51 -16.66
CA ALA A 60 4.79 4.44 -16.34
C ALA A 60 5.52 3.10 -16.12
N ALA A 61 6.44 2.72 -17.02
CA ALA A 61 7.20 1.47 -16.87
C ALA A 61 8.04 1.44 -15.59
N PHE A 62 8.66 2.58 -15.22
CA PHE A 62 9.44 2.67 -13.99
C PHE A 62 8.56 2.67 -12.74
N TYR A 63 7.41 3.36 -12.78
CA TYR A 63 6.46 3.32 -11.69
C TYR A 63 5.94 1.89 -11.45
N TRP A 64 5.50 1.19 -12.50
CA TRP A 64 5.06 -0.21 -12.40
C TRP A 64 6.14 -1.16 -11.90
N PHE A 65 7.40 -0.93 -12.31
CA PHE A 65 8.52 -1.70 -11.77
C PHE A 65 8.68 -1.48 -10.27
N LEU A 66 8.69 -0.22 -9.81
CA LEU A 66 8.82 0.11 -8.39
C LEU A 66 7.63 -0.40 -7.59
N PHE A 67 6.40 -0.21 -8.08
CA PHE A 67 5.18 -0.73 -7.48
C PHE A 67 5.22 -2.25 -7.28
N ARG A 68 5.64 -2.99 -8.33
CA ARG A 68 5.78 -4.45 -8.27
C ARG A 68 6.76 -4.91 -7.18
N HIS A 69 7.88 -4.19 -7.04
CA HIS A 69 8.95 -4.57 -6.11
C HIS A 69 8.78 -4.01 -4.69
N SER A 70 7.77 -3.20 -4.48
CA SER A 70 7.38 -2.62 -3.19
C SER A 70 5.99 -3.11 -2.78
N ILE A 71 4.98 -2.31 -3.02
CA ILE A 71 3.60 -2.51 -2.57
C ILE A 71 3.04 -3.88 -3.01
N ALA A 72 3.16 -4.23 -4.30
CA ALA A 72 2.62 -5.49 -4.82
C ALA A 72 3.35 -6.73 -4.31
N LYS A 73 4.59 -6.57 -3.82
CA LYS A 73 5.40 -7.69 -3.32
C LYS A 73 5.04 -8.07 -1.87
N ASP A 74 4.96 -7.06 -0.99
CA ASP A 74 4.86 -7.29 0.46
C ASP A 74 4.04 -6.21 1.19
N GLY A 75 3.31 -5.36 0.46
CA GLY A 75 2.52 -4.26 1.02
C GLY A 75 3.36 -3.11 1.57
N ASN A 76 4.68 -3.14 1.40
CA ASN A 76 5.58 -2.09 1.84
C ASN A 76 5.77 -1.06 0.73
N PRO A 77 5.49 0.24 0.93
CA PRO A 77 5.65 1.25 -0.10
C PRO A 77 7.13 1.60 -0.40
N HIS A 78 8.07 1.09 0.37
CA HIS A 78 9.48 1.42 0.26
C HIS A 78 10.26 0.39 -0.53
N TYR A 79 11.08 0.86 -1.48
CA TYR A 79 11.98 0.01 -2.22
C TYR A 79 13.34 0.69 -2.44
N ARG A 80 14.41 -0.02 -2.09
CA ARG A 80 15.78 0.48 -2.28
C ARG A 80 16.37 -0.08 -3.56
N ILE A 81 16.87 0.81 -4.43
CA ILE A 81 17.49 0.40 -5.69
C ILE A 81 18.51 1.43 -6.17
N SER A 82 19.60 0.95 -6.77
CA SER A 82 20.54 1.82 -7.45
C SER A 82 20.08 2.16 -8.89
N THR A 83 20.42 3.35 -9.37
CA THR A 83 20.16 3.77 -10.75
C THR A 83 20.70 2.76 -11.77
N ARG A 84 21.86 2.14 -11.47
CA ARG A 84 22.47 1.12 -12.32
C ARG A 84 21.65 -0.16 -12.36
N SER A 85 21.12 -0.60 -11.22
CA SER A 85 20.25 -1.78 -11.13
C SER A 85 18.92 -1.54 -11.84
N LEU A 86 18.30 -0.37 -11.61
CA LEU A 86 17.05 0.04 -12.25
C LEU A 86 17.17 0.10 -13.77
N ARG A 87 18.30 0.61 -14.31
CA ARG A 87 18.62 0.64 -15.74
C ARG A 87 18.58 -0.74 -16.39
N ARG A 88 18.96 -1.78 -15.66
CA ARG A 88 19.00 -3.17 -16.16
C ARG A 88 17.65 -3.88 -16.00
N ALA A 89 16.91 -3.51 -14.99
CA ALA A 89 15.68 -4.18 -14.57
C ALA A 89 14.48 -3.78 -15.43
N VAL A 90 14.42 -2.53 -15.89
CA VAL A 90 13.35 -2.06 -16.79
C VAL A 90 13.68 -2.50 -18.22
N VAL A 91 12.96 -3.49 -18.69
CA VAL A 91 13.17 -4.12 -20.00
C VAL A 91 12.62 -3.22 -21.11
N LYS A 92 13.42 -3.02 -22.15
CA LYS A 92 12.96 -2.41 -23.40
C LYS A 92 12.03 -3.35 -24.18
N SER A 93 11.22 -2.77 -25.06
CA SER A 93 10.41 -3.55 -25.99
C SER A 93 11.27 -4.51 -26.82
N ALA A 94 10.85 -5.78 -26.91
CA ALA A 94 11.50 -6.80 -27.74
C ALA A 94 11.45 -6.48 -29.25
N TYR A 95 10.58 -5.55 -29.66
CA TYR A 95 10.42 -5.13 -31.06
C TYR A 95 11.40 -4.03 -31.47
N SER A 96 12.19 -3.46 -30.56
CA SER A 96 13.24 -2.53 -30.96
C SER A 96 14.47 -3.31 -31.41
N ASN A 97 14.94 -3.08 -32.64
CA ASN A 97 16.21 -3.61 -33.14
C ASN A 97 17.43 -3.20 -32.28
N ILE A 98 17.19 -2.50 -31.19
CA ILE A 98 18.15 -1.99 -30.19
C ILE A 98 17.96 -2.71 -28.84
N ALA A 99 17.33 -3.88 -28.85
CA ALA A 99 16.96 -4.63 -27.62
C ALA A 99 18.15 -4.93 -26.68
N GLU A 100 19.37 -5.00 -27.22
CA GLU A 100 20.57 -5.33 -26.43
C GLU A 100 21.15 -4.15 -25.64
N LYS A 101 20.79 -2.90 -25.96
CA LYS A 101 21.35 -1.74 -25.26
C LYS A 101 20.46 -1.33 -24.08
N PRO A 102 21.00 -1.34 -22.86
CA PRO A 102 20.23 -0.86 -21.69
C PRO A 102 19.87 0.63 -21.87
N ILE A 103 18.81 1.07 -21.18
CA ILE A 103 18.39 2.48 -21.13
C ILE A 103 19.59 3.35 -20.71
N SER A 104 19.76 4.56 -21.26
CA SER A 104 20.83 5.46 -20.85
C SER A 104 20.67 5.88 -19.38
N LEU A 105 21.77 6.15 -18.68
CA LEU A 105 21.70 6.64 -17.31
C LEU A 105 20.97 7.98 -17.20
N GLY A 106 21.18 8.87 -18.19
CA GLY A 106 20.47 10.15 -18.27
C GLY A 106 18.94 9.93 -18.31
N LYS A 107 18.45 9.06 -19.21
CA LYS A 107 17.00 8.77 -19.27
C LYS A 107 16.45 8.20 -17.98
N VAL A 108 17.21 7.32 -17.29
CA VAL A 108 16.81 6.81 -15.97
C VAL A 108 16.67 7.95 -14.95
N GLN A 109 17.64 8.89 -14.93
CA GLN A 109 17.61 10.03 -14.02
C GLN A 109 16.46 10.99 -14.34
N ASP A 110 16.22 11.24 -15.64
CA ASP A 110 15.12 12.13 -16.08
C ASP A 110 13.76 11.53 -15.73
N THR A 111 13.56 10.24 -15.97
CA THR A 111 12.35 9.50 -15.57
C THR A 111 12.13 9.54 -14.05
N LEU A 112 13.18 9.30 -13.24
CA LEU A 112 13.04 9.39 -11.78
C LEU A 112 12.68 10.81 -11.32
N ARG A 113 13.26 11.85 -11.94
CA ARG A 113 12.89 13.24 -11.64
C ARG A 113 11.43 13.54 -12.04
N ALA A 114 10.99 13.05 -13.19
CA ALA A 114 9.60 13.22 -13.64
C ALA A 114 8.62 12.59 -12.64
N LEU A 115 8.90 11.35 -12.22
CA LEU A 115 8.08 10.67 -11.19
C LEU A 115 8.09 11.39 -9.83
N GLU A 116 9.24 11.97 -9.43
CA GLU A 116 9.33 12.80 -8.22
C GLU A 116 8.54 14.10 -8.36
N THR A 117 8.62 14.74 -9.52
CA THR A 117 7.93 16.01 -9.79
C THR A 117 6.41 15.85 -9.76
N ILE A 118 5.90 14.76 -10.33
CA ILE A 118 4.46 14.46 -10.27
C ILE A 118 4.01 13.95 -8.90
N GLY A 119 4.97 13.57 -8.04
CA GLY A 119 4.70 13.03 -6.71
C GLY A 119 4.39 11.53 -6.68
N ALA A 120 4.69 10.80 -7.76
CA ALA A 120 4.45 9.36 -7.84
C ALA A 120 5.46 8.55 -7.00
N ILE A 121 6.66 9.11 -6.80
CA ILE A 121 7.67 8.58 -5.90
C ILE A 121 8.28 9.70 -5.05
N ARG A 122 8.87 9.31 -3.92
CA ARG A 122 9.64 10.23 -3.06
C ARG A 122 10.93 9.55 -2.64
N LYS A 123 12.04 10.29 -2.68
CA LYS A 123 13.30 9.84 -2.08
C LYS A 123 13.22 9.96 -0.58
N GLU A 124 13.68 8.93 0.12
CA GLU A 124 13.77 8.91 1.58
C GLU A 124 15.16 8.50 2.06
N GLY A 125 15.70 9.28 2.98
CA GLY A 125 17.04 9.06 3.53
C GLY A 125 18.18 9.26 2.54
N GLU A 126 19.40 9.04 3.02
CA GLU A 126 20.62 9.17 2.24
C GLU A 126 20.86 7.92 1.37
N PRO A 127 21.39 8.09 0.14
CA PRO A 127 21.81 6.95 -0.69
C PRO A 127 22.93 6.15 -0.01
N ASN A 128 22.85 4.84 -0.09
CA ASN A 128 23.90 3.94 0.39
C ASN A 128 24.46 3.05 -0.74
N ARG A 129 25.27 2.06 -0.41
CA ARG A 129 25.88 1.14 -1.38
C ARG A 129 24.85 0.33 -2.19
N GLU A 130 23.66 0.10 -1.65
CA GLU A 130 22.56 -0.60 -2.30
C GLU A 130 21.73 0.32 -3.19
N GLY A 131 21.84 1.63 -3.01
CA GLY A 131 21.15 2.64 -3.80
C GLY A 131 20.34 3.62 -2.96
N THR A 132 19.37 4.26 -3.59
CA THR A 132 18.43 5.22 -3.00
C THR A 132 17.17 4.49 -2.56
N LEU A 133 16.64 4.85 -1.40
CA LEU A 133 15.34 4.41 -0.92
C LEU A 133 14.27 5.29 -1.55
N TYR A 134 13.33 4.67 -2.24
CA TYR A 134 12.16 5.34 -2.80
C TYR A 134 10.91 4.88 -2.08
N ARG A 135 10.06 5.81 -1.71
CA ARG A 135 8.69 5.55 -1.34
C ARG A 135 7.81 5.70 -2.58
N VAL A 136 7.04 4.68 -2.90
CA VAL A 136 6.03 4.68 -3.98
C VAL A 136 4.72 5.20 -3.39
N LEU A 137 4.16 6.24 -4.01
CA LEU A 137 2.91 6.86 -3.60
C LEU A 137 1.75 6.32 -4.45
N MET A 138 0.60 6.22 -3.82
CA MET A 138 -0.63 5.78 -4.49
C MET A 138 -1.39 6.97 -5.09
N PRO A 139 -2.26 6.77 -6.10
CA PRO A 139 -2.97 7.86 -6.75
C PRO A 139 -3.71 8.80 -5.79
N ASP A 140 -4.28 8.28 -4.70
CA ASP A 140 -4.96 9.09 -3.68
C ASP A 140 -4.00 9.93 -2.82
N GLU A 141 -2.71 9.59 -2.76
CA GLU A 141 -1.66 10.39 -2.12
C GLU A 141 -1.09 11.47 -3.04
N ILE A 142 -1.29 11.34 -4.37
CA ILE A 142 -0.71 12.21 -5.40
C ILE A 142 -1.69 13.35 -5.73
N GLU A 143 -1.27 14.59 -5.53
CA GLU A 143 -2.12 15.77 -5.78
C GLU A 143 -2.56 15.87 -7.25
N ALA A 144 -1.64 15.62 -8.18
CA ALA A 144 -1.95 15.62 -9.61
C ALA A 144 -3.05 14.61 -9.98
N CYS A 145 -3.04 13.42 -9.37
CA CYS A 145 -4.08 12.41 -9.60
C CYS A 145 -5.42 12.84 -9.02
N ARG A 146 -5.43 13.42 -7.81
CA ARG A 146 -6.66 13.96 -7.21
C ARG A 146 -7.28 15.05 -8.05
N LYS A 147 -6.46 15.97 -8.57
CA LYS A 147 -6.91 17.03 -9.47
C LYS A 147 -7.47 16.45 -10.77
N PHE A 148 -6.72 15.56 -11.43
CA PHE A 148 -7.15 14.90 -12.66
C PHE A 148 -8.46 14.14 -12.48
N ARG A 149 -8.62 13.40 -11.38
CA ARG A 149 -9.87 12.70 -11.04
C ARG A 149 -11.03 13.67 -10.86
N SER A 150 -10.83 14.79 -10.16
CA SER A 150 -11.89 15.79 -9.96
C SER A 150 -12.31 16.47 -11.26
N GLU A 151 -11.37 16.75 -12.16
CA GLU A 151 -11.66 17.32 -13.49
C GLU A 151 -12.40 16.33 -14.38
N ARG A 152 -12.02 15.04 -14.35
CA ARG A 152 -12.71 13.97 -15.08
C ARG A 152 -14.15 13.80 -14.58
N MET A 153 -14.35 13.74 -13.26
CA MET A 153 -15.71 13.64 -12.69
C MET A 153 -16.57 14.85 -12.97
N ALA A 154 -16.00 16.04 -13.05
CA ALA A 154 -16.73 17.25 -13.42
C ALA A 154 -17.11 17.30 -14.91
N SER A 155 -16.41 16.58 -15.78
CA SER A 155 -16.67 16.52 -17.22
C SER A 155 -17.61 15.38 -17.62
N GLU A 156 -17.80 14.36 -16.77
CA GLU A 156 -18.83 13.34 -16.99
C GLU A 156 -20.20 13.90 -16.62
N PRO A 157 -21.24 13.80 -17.49
CA PRO A 157 -22.60 14.19 -17.11
C PRO A 157 -22.99 13.35 -15.90
N GLU A 158 -23.41 14.02 -14.82
CA GLU A 158 -23.95 13.38 -13.62
C GLU A 158 -25.05 12.38 -14.03
N LEU A 159 -24.70 11.12 -14.15
CA LEU A 159 -25.66 10.07 -13.91
C LEU A 159 -26.00 10.25 -12.42
N PHE A 160 -27.16 10.82 -12.13
CA PHE A 160 -27.76 10.90 -10.81
C PHE A 160 -27.92 9.46 -10.29
N ILE A 161 -26.84 8.92 -9.74
CA ILE A 161 -26.93 7.80 -8.82
C ILE A 161 -27.29 8.46 -7.49
N ASP A 162 -28.50 8.21 -7.04
CA ASP A 162 -28.96 8.61 -5.72
C ASP A 162 -27.97 8.02 -4.70
N THR A 163 -27.02 8.83 -4.24
CA THR A 163 -25.93 8.43 -3.36
C THR A 163 -26.36 8.44 -1.90
N THR A 164 -27.60 8.09 -1.61
CA THR A 164 -28.05 7.85 -0.25
C THR A 164 -27.36 6.65 0.40
N ASP A 165 -26.80 5.75 -0.41
CA ASP A 165 -26.00 4.64 0.09
C ASP A 165 -24.53 4.82 -0.28
N ILE A 166 -23.79 5.46 0.61
CA ILE A 166 -22.34 5.56 0.47
C ILE A 166 -21.75 4.15 0.55
N ASP A 167 -21.26 3.63 -0.57
CA ASP A 167 -20.66 2.31 -0.65
C ASP A 167 -19.24 2.33 -0.05
N TYR A 168 -19.13 1.92 1.20
CA TYR A 168 -17.84 1.80 1.90
C TYR A 168 -17.10 0.49 1.58
N TYR A 169 -17.72 -0.44 0.88
CA TYR A 169 -17.11 -1.71 0.54
C TYR A 169 -16.39 -1.68 -0.81
N ASN A 170 -16.98 -1.12 -1.85
CA ASN A 170 -16.45 -1.15 -3.20
C ASN A 170 -15.63 0.10 -3.56
N ILE A 171 -15.90 1.24 -2.94
CA ILE A 171 -15.16 2.48 -3.21
C ILE A 171 -13.93 2.54 -2.31
N ARG A 172 -12.73 2.53 -2.92
CA ARG A 172 -11.46 2.45 -2.20
C ARG A 172 -11.25 3.56 -1.17
N GLN A 173 -11.57 4.82 -1.49
CA GLN A 173 -11.44 5.92 -0.55
C GLN A 173 -12.35 5.75 0.67
N ASN A 174 -13.55 5.23 0.47
CA ASN A 174 -14.46 4.93 1.58
C ASN A 174 -13.94 3.76 2.42
N ARG A 175 -13.34 2.73 1.78
CA ARG A 175 -12.67 1.62 2.49
C ARG A 175 -11.56 2.13 3.41
N ILE A 176 -10.73 3.06 2.93
CA ILE A 176 -9.67 3.67 3.74
C ILE A 176 -10.24 4.34 4.99
N ARG A 177 -11.37 5.03 4.89
CA ARG A 177 -12.04 5.64 6.06
C ARG A 177 -12.41 4.61 7.12
N VAL A 178 -12.85 3.40 6.72
CA VAL A 178 -13.11 2.31 7.67
C VAL A 178 -11.82 1.86 8.33
N PHE A 179 -10.74 1.68 7.56
CA PHE A 179 -9.43 1.28 8.08
C PHE A 179 -8.88 2.32 9.08
N GLU A 180 -9.01 3.61 8.76
CA GLU A 180 -8.59 4.72 9.64
C GLU A 180 -9.40 4.77 10.92
N ARG A 181 -10.74 4.63 10.84
CA ARG A 181 -11.62 4.56 12.00
C ARG A 181 -11.19 3.44 12.96
N ASP A 182 -10.81 2.28 12.41
CA ASP A 182 -10.44 1.09 13.17
C ASP A 182 -8.93 1.07 13.54
N GLY A 183 -8.18 2.14 13.21
CA GLY A 183 -6.74 2.27 13.49
C GLY A 183 -5.88 1.21 12.81
N TYR A 184 -6.34 0.68 11.67
CA TYR A 184 -5.68 -0.43 10.95
C TYR A 184 -5.45 -1.67 11.84
N LEU A 185 -6.30 -1.91 12.82
CA LEU A 185 -6.25 -3.10 13.67
C LEU A 185 -7.26 -4.15 13.19
N CYS A 186 -6.82 -5.39 13.08
CA CYS A 186 -7.75 -6.48 12.82
C CYS A 186 -8.70 -6.63 14.01
N ARG A 187 -10.02 -6.53 13.79
CA ARG A 187 -11.01 -6.66 14.84
C ARG A 187 -10.92 -7.98 15.60
N ASP A 188 -10.56 -9.08 14.91
CA ASP A 188 -10.61 -10.42 15.49
C ASP A 188 -9.31 -10.81 16.19
N CYS A 189 -8.14 -10.59 15.57
CA CYS A 189 -6.85 -11.01 16.13
C CYS A 189 -5.96 -9.87 16.62
N GLN A 190 -6.43 -8.61 16.52
CA GLN A 190 -5.73 -7.39 16.95
C GLN A 190 -4.36 -7.17 16.27
N LYS A 191 -4.10 -7.88 15.17
CA LYS A 191 -2.88 -7.68 14.37
C LYS A 191 -2.91 -6.27 13.77
N GLN A 192 -1.79 -5.55 13.85
CA GLN A 192 -1.61 -4.28 13.14
C GLN A 192 -1.52 -4.55 11.65
N LEU A 193 -2.28 -3.80 10.87
CA LEU A 193 -2.39 -3.92 9.42
C LEU A 193 -1.89 -2.64 8.75
N THR A 194 -1.62 -2.73 7.47
CA THR A 194 -1.39 -1.58 6.60
C THR A 194 -2.61 -1.37 5.70
N ARG A 195 -2.68 -0.23 5.00
CA ARG A 195 -3.72 0.02 4.00
C ARG A 195 -3.74 -1.02 2.85
N PHE A 196 -2.69 -1.83 2.71
CA PHE A 196 -2.55 -2.84 1.67
C PHE A 196 -2.84 -4.26 2.16
N THR A 197 -2.74 -4.50 3.48
CA THR A 197 -2.99 -5.80 4.10
C THR A 197 -4.31 -5.86 4.86
N ALA A 198 -4.98 -4.71 5.03
CA ALA A 198 -6.31 -4.62 5.60
C ALA A 198 -7.37 -5.03 4.57
N THR A 199 -8.41 -5.70 5.02
CA THR A 199 -9.64 -5.95 4.26
C THR A 199 -10.87 -5.64 5.10
N LEU A 200 -12.04 -5.60 4.47
CA LEU A 200 -13.30 -5.35 5.15
C LEU A 200 -14.10 -6.63 5.30
N ALA A 201 -14.78 -6.74 6.42
CA ALA A 201 -15.80 -7.74 6.64
C ALA A 201 -17.11 -7.07 7.06
N HIS A 202 -18.24 -7.56 6.56
CA HIS A 202 -19.55 -7.14 7.02
C HIS A 202 -19.80 -7.68 8.44
N VAL A 203 -20.38 -6.84 9.28
CA VAL A 203 -20.88 -7.25 10.63
C VAL A 203 -22.13 -8.09 10.45
N THR A 204 -23.11 -7.57 9.70
CA THR A 204 -24.28 -8.30 9.24
C THR A 204 -24.04 -8.68 7.78
N PRO A 205 -24.05 -9.98 7.43
CA PRO A 205 -23.86 -10.43 6.06
C PRO A 205 -24.87 -9.81 5.09
N VAL A 206 -24.46 -9.55 3.85
CA VAL A 206 -25.35 -9.04 2.81
C VAL A 206 -26.52 -10.00 2.57
N ALA A 207 -26.29 -11.32 2.66
CA ALA A 207 -27.34 -12.33 2.55
C ALA A 207 -28.41 -12.24 3.67
N GLU A 208 -28.09 -11.57 4.75
CA GLU A 208 -28.99 -11.34 5.91
C GLU A 208 -29.53 -9.91 5.97
N GLY A 209 -29.38 -9.15 4.86
CA GLY A 209 -29.86 -7.77 4.77
C GLY A 209 -28.85 -6.72 5.23
N GLY A 210 -27.58 -7.09 5.42
CA GLY A 210 -26.51 -6.13 5.69
C GLY A 210 -26.17 -5.30 4.46
N ASP A 211 -25.77 -4.05 4.67
CA ASP A 211 -25.40 -3.08 3.65
C ASP A 211 -23.89 -2.78 3.65
N ASN A 212 -23.46 -1.93 2.72
CA ASN A 212 -22.07 -1.45 2.60
C ASN A 212 -21.81 -0.17 3.41
N SER A 213 -22.64 0.14 4.39
CA SER A 213 -22.49 1.32 5.24
C SER A 213 -21.25 1.25 6.14
N LEU A 214 -20.78 2.41 6.57
CA LEU A 214 -19.65 2.53 7.49
C LEU A 214 -19.85 1.69 8.78
N ASP A 215 -21.07 1.67 9.31
CA ASP A 215 -21.39 1.01 10.57
C ASP A 215 -21.47 -0.52 10.45
N ASN A 216 -21.78 -1.02 9.26
CA ASN A 216 -21.86 -2.46 8.99
C ASN A 216 -20.51 -3.06 8.55
N LEU A 217 -19.44 -2.28 8.45
CA LEU A 217 -18.13 -2.73 8.01
C LEU A 217 -17.08 -2.62 9.10
N VAL A 218 -16.18 -3.59 9.16
CA VAL A 218 -15.07 -3.63 10.10
C VAL A 218 -13.78 -4.08 9.43
N THR A 219 -12.66 -3.55 9.93
CA THR A 219 -11.31 -3.91 9.45
C THR A 219 -10.90 -5.28 9.98
N VAL A 220 -10.47 -6.16 9.09
CA VAL A 220 -9.95 -7.49 9.42
C VAL A 220 -8.72 -7.82 8.56
N CYS A 221 -7.88 -8.76 9.01
CA CYS A 221 -6.85 -9.34 8.16
C CYS A 221 -7.46 -10.43 7.26
N LEU A 222 -6.76 -10.78 6.17
CA LEU A 222 -7.24 -11.76 5.22
C LEU A 222 -7.50 -13.14 5.86
N ASP A 223 -6.62 -13.58 6.76
CA ASP A 223 -6.78 -14.86 7.48
C ASP A 223 -8.05 -14.93 8.31
N CYS A 224 -8.35 -13.84 9.05
CA CYS A 224 -9.56 -13.77 9.85
C CYS A 224 -10.80 -13.69 8.95
N ASN A 225 -10.73 -12.93 7.85
CA ASN A 225 -11.81 -12.83 6.88
C ASN A 225 -12.11 -14.19 6.22
N SER A 226 -11.07 -14.91 5.80
CA SER A 226 -11.20 -16.25 5.19
C SER A 226 -11.77 -17.28 6.17
N ARG A 227 -11.47 -17.16 7.46
CA ARG A 227 -12.06 -18.03 8.51
C ARG A 227 -13.53 -17.71 8.74
N LYS A 228 -13.95 -16.45 8.64
CA LYS A 228 -15.36 -16.04 8.75
C LYS A 228 -16.20 -16.62 7.60
N SER A 229 -15.70 -16.60 6.40
CA SER A 229 -16.41 -17.16 5.23
C SER A 229 -16.62 -18.66 5.32
N LYS A 230 -15.82 -19.37 6.15
CA LYS A 230 -15.94 -20.83 6.39
C LYS A 230 -16.78 -21.19 7.63
N ARG A 231 -17.08 -20.24 8.51
CA ARG A 231 -17.98 -20.43 9.67
C ARG A 231 -19.33 -19.86 9.32
N ALA A 232 -20.35 -20.72 9.33
CA ALA A 232 -21.72 -20.25 9.28
C ALA A 232 -21.94 -19.24 10.43
N VAL A 233 -22.55 -18.13 10.08
CA VAL A 233 -22.89 -16.99 10.93
C VAL A 233 -23.50 -17.45 12.24
N GLY A 234 -22.87 -17.16 13.36
CA GLY A 234 -23.44 -17.58 14.67
C GLY A 234 -22.86 -16.93 15.91
N ASP A 235 -21.63 -16.46 15.92
CA ASP A 235 -20.98 -16.01 17.16
C ASP A 235 -20.23 -14.68 17.01
N PHE A 236 -21.00 -13.59 17.01
CA PHE A 236 -20.42 -12.26 17.30
C PHE A 236 -21.03 -11.74 18.62
N PRO A 237 -20.23 -11.52 19.68
CA PRO A 237 -20.73 -10.80 20.84
C PRO A 237 -21.07 -9.37 20.40
N ALA A 238 -22.31 -8.97 20.71
CA ALA A 238 -22.77 -7.61 20.55
C ALA A 238 -21.85 -6.65 21.33
N LYS A 239 -21.58 -5.47 20.77
CA LYS A 239 -20.86 -4.39 21.46
C LYS A 239 -21.58 -4.07 22.77
N GLN A 240 -20.84 -4.15 23.90
CA GLN A 240 -21.18 -3.42 25.13
C GLN A 240 -20.61 -2.00 25.01
#